data_407cb869392936de3b32e92f2ea30325
#
_entry.id   407cb869392936de3b32e92f2ea30325
#
_cell.length_a   1.000
_cell.length_b   1.000
_cell.length_c   1.000
_cell.angle_alpha   90.00
_cell.angle_beta   90.00
_cell.angle_gamma   90.00
#
_symmetry.space_group_name_H-M   'P 1'
#
loop_
_entity.id
_entity.type
_entity.pdbx_description
1 polymer ?
#
loop_
_entity_poly.entity_id
_entity_poly.type
_entity_poly.pdbx_seq_one_letter_code
_entity_poly.pdbx_strand_id
1 'polypeptide(L)'
;LLGIGNMLKTMAQSTRDITPGVSIENFNMNREGKYLTVEINLDLNKLNVDANRAVLLTPRLVNGTDSLDLPSVGIYGRRRYYYYVRNGIGSISGENETVYRAAGKPDSVAYNNLAEYEDWMDGATLKFHRSDWGCCHEILAEYEGVLGRHREAFFPELIFVQPEAEIMKSRSLSGSAYIDFPVDQTAIYPDYRRNTVELGKIQATIDSVRNDKDVSITSVWLKGFAS
;
A
#
# COMPACT_ATOMS: atom_id res chain seq x y z
N LEU A 1 -6.53 -14.29 27.03
CA LEU A 1 -6.76 -12.83 26.98
C LEU A 1 -5.47 -12.17 26.48
N LEU A 2 -5.34 -12.03 25.15
CA LEU A 2 -4.26 -11.29 24.50
C LEU A 2 -4.83 -9.93 24.09
N GLY A 3 -4.35 -8.89 24.75
CA GLY A 3 -4.69 -7.51 24.46
C GLY A 3 -4.10 -7.09 23.11
N ILE A 4 -4.98 -6.77 22.16
CA ILE A 4 -4.61 -6.09 20.92
C ILE A 4 -4.39 -4.63 21.29
N GLY A 5 -3.11 -4.25 21.45
CA GLY A 5 -2.73 -2.87 21.62
C GLY A 5 -3.00 -2.09 20.34
N ASN A 6 -4.01 -1.22 20.36
CA ASN A 6 -4.22 -0.18 19.36
C ASN A 6 -3.00 0.74 19.35
N MET A 7 -2.10 0.53 18.42
CA MET A 7 -1.04 1.48 18.10
C MET A 7 -1.68 2.66 17.36
N LEU A 8 -2.18 3.63 18.10
CA LEU A 8 -2.48 4.96 17.58
C LEU A 8 -1.19 5.55 16.99
N LYS A 9 -1.02 5.43 15.68
CA LYS A 9 -0.04 6.23 14.95
C LYS A 9 -0.46 7.68 15.09
N THR A 10 0.13 8.39 16.02
CA THR A 10 0.11 9.86 16.04
C THR A 10 0.89 10.32 14.80
N MET A 11 0.18 10.51 13.69
CA MET A 11 0.72 11.20 12.53
C MET A 11 0.95 12.64 12.98
N ALA A 12 2.20 13.11 12.93
CA ALA A 12 2.50 14.52 13.09
C ALA A 12 1.69 15.27 12.03
N GLN A 13 0.74 16.09 12.47
CA GLN A 13 -0.06 16.99 11.63
C GLN A 13 0.90 18.02 11.02
N SER A 14 1.35 17.78 9.80
CA SER A 14 2.15 18.78 9.07
C SER A 14 1.18 19.66 8.31
N THR A 15 0.88 20.83 8.88
CA THR A 15 0.16 21.91 8.17
C THR A 15 0.93 22.27 6.92
N ARG A 16 0.28 22.16 5.77
CA ARG A 16 0.87 22.47 4.46
C ARG A 16 0.19 23.68 3.85
N ASP A 17 0.96 24.72 3.56
CA ASP A 17 0.46 25.87 2.79
C ASP A 17 0.19 25.44 1.34
N ILE A 18 -1.03 25.64 0.86
CA ILE A 18 -1.48 25.26 -0.49
C ILE A 18 -1.57 26.49 -1.39
N THR A 19 -2.19 27.56 -0.88
CA THR A 19 -2.30 28.84 -1.57
C THR A 19 -2.10 29.96 -0.54
N PRO A 20 -1.82 31.20 -0.94
CA PRO A 20 -1.58 32.29 0.00
C PRO A 20 -2.72 32.42 1.03
N GLY A 21 -2.39 32.22 2.31
CA GLY A 21 -3.31 32.33 3.44
C GLY A 21 -4.27 31.14 3.64
N VAL A 22 -4.12 30.05 2.87
CA VAL A 22 -4.89 28.81 3.02
C VAL A 22 -3.92 27.65 3.21
N SER A 23 -4.05 26.98 4.33
CA SER A 23 -3.26 25.79 4.65
C SER A 23 -4.19 24.58 4.81
N ILE A 24 -3.63 23.39 4.68
CA ILE A 24 -4.33 22.14 4.93
C ILE A 24 -3.65 21.40 6.07
N GLU A 25 -4.43 21.00 7.05
CA GLU A 25 -3.95 20.20 8.17
C GLU A 25 -3.95 18.70 7.83
N ASN A 26 -5.08 18.23 7.27
CA ASN A 26 -5.26 16.83 6.89
C ASN A 26 -6.05 16.75 5.58
N PHE A 27 -5.74 15.76 4.77
CA PHE A 27 -6.65 15.33 3.72
C PHE A 27 -6.71 13.81 3.65
N ASN A 28 -7.87 13.30 3.26
CA ASN A 28 -8.12 11.90 3.05
C ASN A 28 -8.95 11.71 1.78
N MET A 29 -8.66 10.68 1.02
CA MET A 29 -9.37 10.38 -0.21
C MET A 29 -9.44 8.87 -0.37
N ASN A 30 -10.64 8.31 -0.16
CA ASN A 30 -10.89 6.87 -0.14
C ASN A 30 -12.08 6.51 -1.01
N ARG A 31 -12.00 5.37 -1.67
CA ARG A 31 -13.15 4.76 -2.34
C ARG A 31 -13.95 3.93 -1.35
N GLU A 32 -15.24 4.21 -1.27
CA GLU A 32 -16.21 3.46 -0.49
C GLU A 32 -17.34 2.96 -1.41
N GLY A 33 -17.20 1.72 -1.86
CA GLY A 33 -18.12 1.14 -2.83
C GLY A 33 -18.10 1.87 -4.17
N LYS A 34 -19.22 2.51 -4.54
CA LYS A 34 -19.36 3.29 -5.76
C LYS A 34 -19.11 4.80 -5.59
N TYR A 35 -18.64 5.22 -4.43
CA TYR A 35 -18.37 6.63 -4.16
C TYR A 35 -16.91 6.84 -3.80
N LEU A 36 -16.38 7.99 -4.19
CA LEU A 36 -15.11 8.53 -3.72
C LEU A 36 -15.40 9.57 -2.64
N THR A 37 -14.92 9.31 -1.43
CA THR A 37 -15.01 10.24 -0.31
C THR A 37 -13.76 11.14 -0.31
N VAL A 38 -13.97 12.44 -0.25
CA VAL A 38 -12.90 13.44 -0.14
C VAL A 38 -13.11 14.26 1.12
N GLU A 39 -12.14 14.16 2.02
CA GLU A 39 -12.14 14.87 3.31
C GLU A 39 -10.92 15.79 3.38
N ILE A 40 -11.13 17.06 3.68
CA ILE A 40 -10.06 18.06 3.74
C ILE A 40 -10.32 18.97 4.94
N ASN A 41 -9.32 19.17 5.81
CA ASN A 41 -9.34 20.19 6.84
C ASN A 41 -8.58 21.43 6.37
N LEU A 42 -9.35 22.50 6.08
CA LEU A 42 -8.85 23.78 5.62
C LEU A 42 -8.59 24.70 6.81
N ASP A 43 -7.38 25.18 6.99
CA ASP A 43 -7.04 26.28 7.89
C ASP A 43 -7.10 27.61 7.12
N LEU A 44 -8.02 28.48 7.55
CA LEU A 44 -8.30 29.78 6.94
C LEU A 44 -7.87 30.95 7.84
N ASN A 45 -7.15 30.69 8.92
CA ASN A 45 -6.76 31.72 9.89
C ASN A 45 -6.03 32.92 9.23
N LYS A 46 -5.13 32.62 8.28
CA LYS A 46 -4.31 33.63 7.60
C LYS A 46 -5.01 34.25 6.39
N LEU A 47 -6.21 33.74 6.01
CA LEU A 47 -6.95 34.23 4.85
C LEU A 47 -7.67 35.54 5.19
N ASN A 48 -7.30 36.62 4.52
CA ASN A 48 -7.97 37.91 4.59
C ASN A 48 -8.65 38.22 3.25
N VAL A 49 -9.92 38.65 3.30
CA VAL A 49 -10.70 38.96 2.11
C VAL A 49 -11.34 40.36 2.27
N ASP A 50 -11.02 41.25 1.34
CA ASP A 50 -11.56 42.62 1.34
C ASP A 50 -13.08 42.65 1.17
N ALA A 51 -13.70 43.73 1.62
CA ALA A 51 -15.16 43.85 1.71
C ALA A 51 -15.91 43.55 0.40
N ASN A 52 -15.34 43.93 -0.75
CA ASN A 52 -15.94 43.77 -2.08
C ASN A 52 -15.42 42.53 -2.85
N ARG A 53 -14.49 41.76 -2.27
CA ARG A 53 -13.87 40.60 -2.89
C ARG A 53 -14.50 39.29 -2.40
N ALA A 54 -14.24 38.23 -3.13
CA ALA A 54 -14.48 36.86 -2.71
C ALA A 54 -13.30 35.97 -3.08
N VAL A 55 -13.09 34.93 -2.31
CA VAL A 55 -12.15 33.86 -2.59
C VAL A 55 -12.96 32.57 -2.73
N LEU A 56 -12.80 31.90 -3.84
CA LEU A 56 -13.41 30.60 -4.11
C LEU A 56 -12.34 29.53 -4.06
N LEU A 57 -12.62 28.49 -3.30
CA LEU A 57 -11.73 27.36 -3.05
C LEU A 57 -12.41 26.10 -3.60
N THR A 58 -11.90 25.56 -4.72
CA THR A 58 -12.49 24.42 -5.43
C THR A 58 -11.53 23.25 -5.45
N PRO A 59 -11.82 22.16 -4.73
CA PRO A 59 -11.09 20.91 -4.93
C PRO A 59 -11.43 20.33 -6.30
N ARG A 60 -10.42 19.89 -7.03
CA ARG A 60 -10.55 19.36 -8.40
C ARG A 60 -9.78 18.05 -8.52
N LEU A 61 -10.44 16.99 -8.96
CA LEU A 61 -9.80 15.75 -9.37
C LEU A 61 -9.35 15.87 -10.82
N VAL A 62 -8.12 15.41 -11.11
CA VAL A 62 -7.56 15.47 -12.47
C VAL A 62 -6.78 14.20 -12.76
N ASN A 63 -7.07 13.57 -13.92
CA ASN A 63 -6.27 12.47 -14.45
C ASN A 63 -6.21 12.56 -15.98
N GLY A 64 -5.05 12.95 -16.51
CA GLY A 64 -4.89 13.19 -17.95
C GLY A 64 -5.79 14.32 -18.45
N THR A 65 -6.74 13.98 -19.31
CA THR A 65 -7.75 14.91 -19.87
C THR A 65 -9.01 15.01 -19.03
N ASP A 66 -9.23 14.05 -18.14
CA ASP A 66 -10.45 13.96 -17.33
C ASP A 66 -10.30 14.78 -16.06
N SER A 67 -11.36 15.50 -15.71
CA SER A 67 -11.39 16.31 -14.49
C SER A 67 -12.80 16.44 -13.93
N LEU A 68 -12.88 16.54 -12.61
CA LEU A 68 -14.13 16.78 -11.88
C LEU A 68 -13.91 17.85 -10.84
N ASP A 69 -14.69 18.93 -10.93
CA ASP A 69 -14.75 19.94 -9.88
C ASP A 69 -15.71 19.48 -8.78
N LEU A 70 -15.21 19.46 -7.55
CA LEU A 70 -16.03 19.18 -6.39
C LEU A 70 -16.65 20.47 -5.87
N PRO A 71 -17.71 20.41 -5.03
CA PRO A 71 -18.34 21.56 -4.45
C PRO A 71 -17.35 22.56 -3.85
N SER A 72 -17.53 23.81 -4.11
CA SER A 72 -16.59 24.86 -3.74
C SER A 72 -16.91 25.46 -2.36
N VAL A 73 -15.88 26.00 -1.71
CA VAL A 73 -16.01 26.80 -0.49
C VAL A 73 -15.73 28.26 -0.83
N GLY A 74 -16.73 29.11 -0.68
CA GLY A 74 -16.64 30.54 -0.94
C GLY A 74 -16.44 31.37 0.35
N ILE A 75 -15.42 32.22 0.38
CA ILE A 75 -15.18 33.17 1.48
C ILE A 75 -15.41 34.57 0.94
N TYR A 76 -16.55 35.13 1.31
CA TYR A 76 -17.00 36.42 0.78
C TYR A 76 -16.74 37.57 1.72
N GLY A 77 -16.18 38.65 1.25
CA GLY A 77 -16.06 39.90 1.93
C GLY A 77 -17.44 40.45 2.30
N ARG A 78 -17.50 41.36 3.29
CA ARG A 78 -18.76 41.82 3.91
C ARG A 78 -19.80 42.28 2.88
N ARG A 79 -19.43 43.14 1.92
CA ARG A 79 -20.40 43.71 0.94
C ARG A 79 -20.83 42.63 -0.07
N ARG A 80 -19.92 41.82 -0.52
CA ARG A 80 -20.18 40.72 -1.45
C ARG A 80 -21.14 39.68 -0.83
N TYR A 81 -20.91 39.34 0.45
CA TYR A 81 -21.74 38.40 1.19
C TYR A 81 -23.19 38.90 1.32
N TYR A 82 -23.41 40.17 1.69
CA TYR A 82 -24.77 40.72 1.80
C TYR A 82 -25.45 40.87 0.44
N TYR A 83 -24.69 41.09 -0.62
CA TYR A 83 -25.24 41.09 -1.97
C TYR A 83 -25.74 39.68 -2.34
N TYR A 84 -24.96 38.65 -2.07
CA TYR A 84 -25.33 37.24 -2.24
C TYR A 84 -26.61 36.89 -1.47
N VAL A 85 -26.66 37.18 -0.17
CA VAL A 85 -27.82 36.87 0.69
C VAL A 85 -29.11 37.57 0.26
N ARG A 86 -29.04 38.82 -0.20
CA ARG A 86 -30.21 39.59 -0.59
C ARG A 86 -30.83 39.15 -1.91
N ASN A 87 -30.01 38.79 -2.85
CA ASN A 87 -30.48 38.56 -4.22
C ASN A 87 -30.69 37.07 -4.54
N GLY A 88 -30.23 36.15 -3.67
CA GLY A 88 -30.19 34.71 -3.99
C GLY A 88 -29.39 34.38 -5.24
N ILE A 89 -28.78 35.40 -5.84
CA ILE A 89 -28.03 35.35 -7.08
C ILE A 89 -26.65 35.89 -6.76
N GLY A 90 -25.65 35.08 -6.77
CA GLY A 90 -24.31 35.61 -6.54
C GLY A 90 -23.31 34.63 -5.99
N SER A 91 -23.71 33.38 -5.88
CA SER A 91 -22.71 32.36 -5.78
C SER A 91 -21.87 32.37 -7.07
N ILE A 92 -20.57 32.20 -6.91
CA ILE A 92 -19.64 32.28 -8.04
C ILE A 92 -19.66 30.97 -8.82
N SER A 93 -19.74 29.84 -8.10
CA SER A 93 -19.72 28.49 -8.66
C SER A 93 -21.07 27.78 -8.76
N GLY A 94 -22.19 28.48 -8.46
CA GLY A 94 -23.54 27.93 -8.57
C GLY A 94 -24.08 27.29 -7.27
N GLU A 95 -25.02 26.33 -7.43
CA GLU A 95 -25.81 25.80 -6.30
C GLU A 95 -25.00 24.96 -5.30
N ASN A 96 -23.84 24.45 -5.70
CA ASN A 96 -23.01 23.55 -4.89
C ASN A 96 -21.90 24.28 -4.12
N GLU A 97 -22.08 25.56 -3.81
CA GLU A 97 -21.10 26.37 -3.10
C GLU A 97 -21.49 26.57 -1.63
N THR A 98 -20.56 26.25 -0.71
CA THR A 98 -20.72 26.60 0.71
C THR A 98 -20.10 27.96 0.96
N VAL A 99 -20.94 28.98 1.31
CA VAL A 99 -20.48 30.36 1.43
C VAL A 99 -20.33 30.79 2.88
N TYR A 100 -19.16 31.33 3.22
CA TYR A 100 -18.87 31.97 4.51
C TYR A 100 -18.62 33.47 4.34
N ARG A 101 -19.02 34.24 5.33
CA ARG A 101 -18.64 35.65 5.43
C ARG A 101 -17.22 35.76 5.98
N ALA A 102 -16.32 36.51 5.35
CA ALA A 102 -14.95 36.67 5.77
C ALA A 102 -14.78 37.12 7.22
N ALA A 103 -15.58 38.10 7.66
CA ALA A 103 -15.63 38.51 9.06
C ALA A 103 -16.53 37.53 9.85
N GLY A 104 -15.94 36.64 10.65
CA GLY A 104 -16.63 35.61 11.41
C GLY A 104 -16.71 34.28 10.67
N LYS A 105 -15.85 34.07 9.69
CA LYS A 105 -15.56 32.73 9.17
C LYS A 105 -14.96 31.86 10.27
N PRO A 106 -15.19 30.54 10.26
CA PRO A 106 -14.45 29.64 11.13
C PRO A 106 -12.96 29.66 10.78
N ASP A 107 -12.11 29.46 11.77
CA ASP A 107 -10.66 29.36 11.59
C ASP A 107 -10.28 28.12 10.81
N SER A 108 -11.03 27.03 10.99
CA SER A 108 -10.88 25.77 10.25
C SER A 108 -12.23 25.32 9.68
N VAL A 109 -12.22 24.83 8.45
CA VAL A 109 -13.39 24.26 7.75
C VAL A 109 -13.12 22.80 7.44
N ALA A 110 -13.93 21.92 8.02
CA ALA A 110 -13.98 20.51 7.63
C ALA A 110 -14.80 20.38 6.33
N TYR A 111 -14.10 20.14 5.25
CA TYR A 111 -14.70 19.88 3.93
C TYR A 111 -14.87 18.37 3.76
N ASN A 112 -16.10 17.92 3.53
CA ASN A 112 -16.43 16.54 3.27
C ASN A 112 -17.33 16.48 2.03
N ASN A 113 -16.94 15.69 1.06
CA ASN A 113 -17.71 15.48 -0.16
C ASN A 113 -17.65 14.03 -0.65
N LEU A 114 -18.73 13.62 -1.31
CA LEU A 114 -18.91 12.33 -1.97
C LEU A 114 -19.10 12.56 -3.47
N ALA A 115 -18.23 11.97 -4.29
CA ALA A 115 -18.40 11.93 -5.74
C ALA A 115 -18.70 10.50 -6.19
N GLU A 116 -19.53 10.31 -7.22
CA GLU A 116 -19.70 9.01 -7.82
C GLU A 116 -18.37 8.59 -8.47
N TYR A 117 -17.91 7.38 -8.15
CA TYR A 117 -16.61 6.90 -8.61
C TYR A 117 -16.68 6.44 -10.06
N GLU A 118 -15.78 6.94 -10.86
CA GLU A 118 -15.54 6.53 -12.24
C GLU A 118 -14.12 5.97 -12.37
N ASP A 119 -13.91 5.03 -13.30
CA ASP A 119 -12.63 4.30 -13.45
C ASP A 119 -11.42 5.22 -13.70
N TRP A 120 -11.63 6.38 -14.35
CA TRP A 120 -10.56 7.36 -14.56
C TRP A 120 -10.05 8.00 -13.27
N MET A 121 -10.83 7.93 -12.20
CA MET A 121 -10.44 8.49 -10.89
C MET A 121 -9.36 7.65 -10.19
N ASP A 122 -9.12 6.41 -10.64
CA ASP A 122 -7.96 5.66 -10.15
C ASP A 122 -6.66 6.34 -10.62
N GLY A 123 -5.78 6.62 -9.68
CA GLY A 123 -4.58 7.40 -9.92
C GLY A 123 -4.79 8.90 -10.13
N ALA A 124 -6.04 9.41 -10.01
CA ALA A 124 -6.30 10.84 -10.12
C ALA A 124 -5.60 11.64 -9.03
N THR A 125 -5.18 12.82 -9.41
CA THR A 125 -4.56 13.81 -8.52
C THR A 125 -5.61 14.78 -8.03
N LEU A 126 -5.73 14.93 -6.70
CA LEU A 126 -6.55 15.96 -6.10
C LEU A 126 -5.74 17.26 -6.08
N LYS A 127 -6.23 18.25 -6.79
CA LYS A 127 -5.72 19.61 -6.84
C LYS A 127 -6.66 20.52 -6.08
N PHE A 128 -6.14 21.65 -5.65
CA PHE A 128 -6.91 22.68 -4.97
C PHE A 128 -6.78 23.97 -5.78
N HIS A 129 -7.86 24.34 -6.42
CA HIS A 129 -7.94 25.56 -7.22
C HIS A 129 -8.52 26.70 -6.37
N ARG A 130 -7.81 27.81 -6.30
CA ARG A 130 -8.28 29.03 -5.67
C ARG A 130 -8.41 30.11 -6.72
N SER A 131 -9.56 30.78 -6.77
CA SER A 131 -9.78 31.98 -7.55
C SER A 131 -10.21 33.15 -6.66
N ASP A 132 -9.55 34.28 -6.84
CA ASP A 132 -9.83 35.52 -6.16
C ASP A 132 -10.65 36.43 -7.07
N TRP A 133 -11.83 36.82 -6.60
CA TRP A 133 -12.83 37.54 -7.38
C TRP A 133 -13.01 38.97 -6.91
N GLY A 134 -13.11 39.90 -7.86
CA GLY A 134 -13.42 41.30 -7.62
C GLY A 134 -14.93 41.57 -7.48
N CYS A 135 -15.28 42.87 -7.48
CA CYS A 135 -16.68 43.30 -7.29
C CYS A 135 -17.59 42.89 -8.47
N CYS A 136 -17.10 42.82 -9.69
CA CYS A 136 -17.88 42.76 -10.91
C CYS A 136 -17.72 41.41 -11.66
N HIS A 137 -17.53 40.33 -10.94
CA HIS A 137 -17.30 38.97 -11.47
C HIS A 137 -15.99 38.82 -12.29
N GLU A 138 -15.03 39.70 -12.07
CA GLU A 138 -13.69 39.60 -12.62
C GLU A 138 -12.82 38.70 -11.74
N ILE A 139 -12.02 37.83 -12.36
CA ILE A 139 -10.99 37.06 -11.68
C ILE A 139 -9.76 37.94 -11.53
N LEU A 140 -9.29 38.16 -10.31
CA LEU A 140 -8.13 38.99 -10.00
C LEU A 140 -6.84 38.16 -9.92
N ALA A 141 -6.95 36.94 -9.42
CA ALA A 141 -5.83 36.01 -9.30
C ALA A 141 -6.33 34.57 -9.23
N GLU A 142 -5.49 33.67 -9.70
CA GLU A 142 -5.71 32.23 -9.59
C GLU A 142 -4.48 31.55 -9.04
N TYR A 143 -4.70 30.53 -8.22
CA TYR A 143 -3.64 29.70 -7.62
C TYR A 143 -4.06 28.25 -7.70
N GLU A 144 -3.08 27.37 -7.87
CA GLU A 144 -3.30 25.94 -7.89
C GLU A 144 -2.31 25.25 -6.94
N GLY A 145 -2.79 24.34 -6.12
CA GLY A 145 -1.99 23.51 -5.24
C GLY A 145 -2.34 22.04 -5.41
N VAL A 146 -1.34 21.17 -5.34
CA VAL A 146 -1.55 19.71 -5.40
C VAL A 146 -1.64 19.18 -3.98
N LEU A 147 -2.73 18.45 -3.66
CA LEU A 147 -2.93 17.81 -2.37
C LEU A 147 -2.33 16.40 -2.33
N GLY A 148 -2.70 15.57 -3.25
CA GLY A 148 -2.23 14.19 -3.33
C GLY A 148 -2.88 13.43 -4.48
N ARG A 149 -2.61 12.13 -4.53
CA ARG A 149 -3.12 11.24 -5.56
C ARG A 149 -3.97 10.15 -4.93
N HIS A 150 -5.13 9.88 -5.52
CA HIS A 150 -5.91 8.70 -5.20
C HIS A 150 -5.19 7.44 -5.70
N ARG A 151 -5.13 6.43 -4.87
CA ARG A 151 -4.69 5.09 -5.25
C ARG A 151 -5.58 4.09 -4.56
N GLU A 152 -6.18 3.22 -5.34
CA GLU A 152 -6.87 2.08 -4.75
C GLU A 152 -5.88 1.23 -3.93
N ALA A 153 -6.37 0.67 -2.83
CA ALA A 153 -5.57 -0.26 -2.04
C ALA A 153 -5.32 -1.51 -2.89
N PHE A 154 -4.06 -1.80 -3.12
CA PHE A 154 -3.67 -3.03 -3.83
C PHE A 154 -3.86 -4.22 -2.89
N PHE A 155 -4.80 -5.08 -3.21
CA PHE A 155 -4.99 -6.38 -2.55
C PHE A 155 -4.41 -7.46 -3.47
N PRO A 156 -3.19 -7.98 -3.21
CA PRO A 156 -2.63 -9.03 -4.01
C PRO A 156 -3.47 -10.31 -3.86
N GLU A 157 -3.91 -10.89 -4.96
CA GLU A 157 -4.39 -12.26 -4.95
C GLU A 157 -3.22 -13.19 -4.67
N LEU A 158 -3.15 -13.70 -3.45
CA LEU A 158 -2.17 -14.69 -3.07
C LEU A 158 -2.64 -16.07 -3.57
N ILE A 159 -2.08 -16.51 -4.69
CA ILE A 159 -2.27 -17.86 -5.16
C ILE A 159 -1.38 -18.76 -4.31
N PHE A 160 -1.97 -19.45 -3.35
CA PHE A 160 -1.26 -20.48 -2.58
C PHE A 160 -1.19 -21.74 -3.42
N VAL A 161 -0.01 -22.06 -3.94
CA VAL A 161 0.27 -23.37 -4.50
C VAL A 161 0.52 -24.31 -3.31
N GLN A 162 -0.43 -25.20 -3.05
CA GLN A 162 -0.23 -26.26 -2.06
C GLN A 162 0.66 -27.32 -2.72
N PRO A 163 1.93 -27.50 -2.29
CA PRO A 163 2.78 -28.54 -2.87
C PRO A 163 2.15 -29.91 -2.58
N GLU A 164 2.13 -30.77 -3.58
CA GLU A 164 1.74 -32.18 -3.36
C GLU A 164 2.65 -32.78 -2.30
N ALA A 165 2.05 -33.35 -1.26
CA ALA A 165 2.80 -34.05 -0.24
C ALA A 165 3.42 -35.32 -0.86
N GLU A 166 4.74 -35.44 -0.80
CA GLU A 166 5.41 -36.68 -1.20
C GLU A 166 4.89 -37.82 -0.32
N ILE A 167 4.21 -38.78 -0.95
CA ILE A 167 3.65 -39.95 -0.28
C ILE A 167 4.78 -40.85 0.23
N MET A 168 5.95 -40.82 -0.41
CA MET A 168 7.10 -41.61 -0.05
C MET A 168 8.40 -40.83 -0.32
N LYS A 169 9.22 -40.66 0.71
CA LYS A 169 10.54 -40.04 0.58
C LYS A 169 11.58 -41.09 0.30
N SER A 170 12.24 -41.03 -0.86
CA SER A 170 13.39 -41.87 -1.15
C SER A 170 14.70 -41.14 -0.78
N ARG A 171 15.60 -41.86 -0.14
CA ARG A 171 16.95 -41.36 0.21
C ARG A 171 17.99 -42.37 -0.20
N SER A 172 19.15 -41.89 -0.64
CA SER A 172 20.32 -42.74 -0.90
C SER A 172 21.31 -42.63 0.25
N LEU A 173 21.79 -43.78 0.72
CA LEU A 173 22.91 -43.88 1.67
C LEU A 173 24.07 -44.55 0.94
N SER A 174 25.27 -43.99 1.03
CA SER A 174 26.48 -44.56 0.43
C SER A 174 27.56 -44.79 1.50
N GLY A 175 28.26 -45.88 1.36
CA GLY A 175 29.43 -46.21 2.17
C GLY A 175 30.57 -46.71 1.28
N SER A 176 31.81 -46.62 1.73
CA SER A 176 32.98 -47.13 1.03
C SER A 176 33.84 -47.96 1.96
N ALA A 177 34.42 -49.01 1.43
CA ALA A 177 35.35 -49.87 2.14
C ALA A 177 36.47 -50.34 1.19
N TYR A 178 37.64 -50.62 1.73
CA TYR A 178 38.82 -51.05 0.99
C TYR A 178 39.17 -52.49 1.35
N ILE A 179 38.95 -53.40 0.42
CA ILE A 179 39.13 -54.80 0.65
C ILE A 179 40.54 -55.25 0.07
N ASP A 180 41.37 -55.85 0.94
CA ASP A 180 42.66 -56.39 0.57
C ASP A 180 42.45 -57.81 0.08
N PHE A 181 43.13 -58.14 -1.05
CA PHE A 181 43.20 -59.51 -1.62
C PHE A 181 44.60 -60.09 -1.52
N PRO A 182 44.74 -61.38 -1.21
CA PRO A 182 46.04 -62.06 -1.39
C PRO A 182 46.49 -62.05 -2.86
N VAL A 183 47.79 -62.16 -3.08
CA VAL A 183 48.34 -62.16 -4.44
C VAL A 183 47.76 -63.33 -5.24
N ASP A 184 47.32 -63.04 -6.48
CA ASP A 184 46.67 -63.96 -7.41
C ASP A 184 45.37 -64.61 -6.92
N GLN A 185 44.67 -63.98 -5.98
CA GLN A 185 43.41 -64.49 -5.47
C GLN A 185 42.33 -63.48 -5.60
N THR A 186 41.09 -63.90 -5.91
CA THR A 186 39.92 -63.06 -6.05
C THR A 186 38.86 -63.26 -4.92
N ALA A 187 39.17 -64.25 -4.03
CA ALA A 187 38.31 -64.52 -2.89
C ALA A 187 38.53 -63.48 -1.76
N ILE A 188 37.43 -62.99 -1.13
CA ILE A 188 37.51 -62.12 0.02
C ILE A 188 37.71 -62.97 1.28
N TYR A 189 38.85 -62.76 1.95
CA TYR A 189 39.15 -63.41 3.23
C TYR A 189 38.88 -62.33 4.33
N PRO A 190 37.90 -62.56 5.21
CA PRO A 190 37.54 -61.57 6.24
C PRO A 190 38.68 -61.24 7.19
N ASP A 191 39.48 -62.19 7.54
CA ASP A 191 40.63 -62.06 8.47
C ASP A 191 41.94 -61.63 7.83
N TYR A 192 41.95 -61.39 6.50
CA TYR A 192 43.15 -60.97 5.82
C TYR A 192 43.35 -59.44 5.96
N ARG A 193 44.52 -59.08 6.54
CA ARG A 193 44.95 -57.71 6.77
C ARG A 193 43.86 -56.86 7.49
N ARG A 194 43.27 -55.86 6.81
CA ARG A 194 42.29 -54.92 7.36
C ARG A 194 40.85 -55.30 7.04
N ASN A 195 40.62 -56.39 6.35
CA ASN A 195 39.30 -56.76 5.84
C ASN A 195 38.25 -56.85 6.93
N THR A 196 38.57 -57.33 8.11
CA THR A 196 37.60 -57.36 9.25
C THR A 196 37.04 -56.01 9.56
N VAL A 197 37.92 -54.99 9.60
CA VAL A 197 37.48 -53.61 9.92
C VAL A 197 36.70 -53.00 8.73
N GLU A 198 37.17 -53.23 7.51
CA GLU A 198 36.56 -52.68 6.31
C GLU A 198 35.18 -53.32 6.00
N LEU A 199 35.06 -54.62 6.15
CA LEU A 199 33.76 -55.33 6.06
C LEU A 199 32.79 -54.88 7.14
N GLY A 200 33.29 -54.60 8.36
CA GLY A 200 32.52 -54.04 9.45
C GLY A 200 31.89 -52.68 9.12
N LYS A 201 32.57 -51.85 8.33
CA LYS A 201 32.03 -50.58 7.86
C LYS A 201 30.82 -50.78 6.94
N ILE A 202 30.91 -51.73 6.02
CA ILE A 202 29.82 -52.10 5.12
C ILE A 202 28.63 -52.60 5.93
N GLN A 203 28.88 -53.48 6.87
CA GLN A 203 27.84 -54.06 7.72
C GLN A 203 27.16 -52.97 8.57
N ALA A 204 27.92 -52.08 9.20
CA ALA A 204 27.40 -50.98 10.00
C ALA A 204 26.52 -50.02 9.14
N THR A 205 26.93 -49.79 7.89
CA THR A 205 26.13 -48.96 6.97
C THR A 205 24.77 -49.61 6.64
N ILE A 206 24.76 -50.91 6.41
CA ILE A 206 23.53 -51.67 6.15
C ILE A 206 22.66 -51.76 7.41
N ASP A 207 23.25 -52.03 8.55
CA ASP A 207 22.52 -52.15 9.84
C ASP A 207 21.93 -50.85 10.30
N SER A 208 22.52 -49.70 9.99
CA SER A 208 21.97 -48.40 10.29
C SER A 208 20.60 -48.15 9.63
N VAL A 209 20.36 -48.76 8.48
CA VAL A 209 19.07 -48.65 7.76
C VAL A 209 18.16 -49.82 8.05
N ARG A 210 18.71 -51.04 8.22
CA ARG A 210 17.94 -52.26 8.47
C ARG A 210 17.20 -52.26 9.79
N ASN A 211 17.74 -51.59 10.79
CA ASN A 211 17.15 -51.52 12.12
C ASN A 211 16.13 -50.36 12.27
N ASP A 212 15.95 -49.52 11.26
CA ASP A 212 14.96 -48.47 11.25
C ASP A 212 13.60 -49.03 10.78
N LYS A 213 12.59 -48.95 11.63
CA LYS A 213 11.26 -49.49 11.35
C LYS A 213 10.47 -48.67 10.31
N ASP A 214 10.86 -47.41 10.14
CA ASP A 214 10.19 -46.47 9.24
C ASP A 214 10.81 -46.44 7.84
N VAL A 215 11.86 -47.24 7.62
CA VAL A 215 12.61 -47.31 6.36
C VAL A 215 12.59 -48.73 5.77
N SER A 216 12.35 -48.82 4.47
CA SER A 216 12.51 -50.04 3.70
C SER A 216 13.61 -49.90 2.66
N ILE A 217 14.52 -50.89 2.60
CA ILE A 217 15.56 -50.93 1.58
C ILE A 217 14.96 -51.42 0.26
N THR A 218 14.93 -50.56 -0.75
CA THR A 218 14.37 -50.87 -2.07
C THR A 218 15.42 -51.44 -3.03
N SER A 219 16.69 -51.03 -2.89
CA SER A 219 17.76 -51.53 -3.71
C SER A 219 19.14 -51.35 -3.04
N VAL A 220 20.06 -52.24 -3.31
CA VAL A 220 21.47 -52.18 -2.89
C VAL A 220 22.35 -52.30 -4.12
N TRP A 221 23.25 -51.36 -4.29
CA TRP A 221 24.22 -51.36 -5.40
C TRP A 221 25.62 -51.46 -4.83
N LEU A 222 26.35 -52.46 -5.31
CA LEU A 222 27.76 -52.64 -5.00
C LEU A 222 28.60 -52.36 -6.24
N LYS A 223 29.56 -51.46 -6.10
CA LYS A 223 30.49 -51.13 -7.19
C LYS A 223 31.91 -51.27 -6.69
N GLY A 224 32.67 -52.20 -7.31
CA GLY A 224 34.06 -52.42 -7.02
C GLY A 224 34.96 -51.69 -8.01
N PHE A 225 36.09 -51.21 -7.52
CA PHE A 225 37.17 -50.64 -8.33
C PHE A 225 38.47 -51.38 -7.96
N ALA A 226 39.21 -51.86 -8.95
CA ALA A 226 40.54 -52.35 -8.77
C ALA A 226 41.51 -51.18 -8.97
N SER A 227 42.54 -51.08 -8.08
CA SER A 227 43.63 -50.10 -8.20
C SER A 227 44.83 -50.75 -8.84
#